data_424e9a94b897ca3f973ac6f6fc2e5377
#
_entry.id   424e9a94b897ca3f973ac6f6fc2e5377
#
_cell.length_a   1.000
_cell.length_b   1.000
_cell.length_c   1.000
_cell.angle_alpha   90.00
_cell.angle_beta   90.00
_cell.angle_gamma   90.00
#
_symmetry.space_group_name_H-M   'P 1'
#
loop_
_entity.id
_entity.type
_entity.pdbx_description
1 polymer ?
#
loop_
_entity_poly.entity_id
_entity_poly.type
_entity_poly.pdbx_seq_one_letter_code
_entity_poly.pdbx_strand_id
1 'polypeptide(L)'
;MKILITGGVGYIGSHTCIELLELGHKVLVLDNLSNSKLNVLHKVSKIVNIRLNTNKDKEHDFSFIQVDMRDKESLDRVFTRNRVDAVIHFAGLKSVNESIEKPTEYYENNVISSINLFEVMKQFNCKTIVFSSSATVYGDSHKIPIKESFSLSPTNPYGKSKLAIEELLQNLFESDNGWHIGILRYFNPVGAHKSRLIGEDPAGIPNNLMPYIMKVASGQLETLSVFGDDYDTHDGTG
;
A
#
# COMPACT_ATOMS: atom_id res chain seq x y z
N MET A 1 20.11 -4.18 3.77
CA MET A 1 19.53 -3.88 2.43
C MET A 1 18.98 -2.47 2.46
N LYS A 2 18.96 -1.78 1.32
CA LYS A 2 18.20 -0.53 1.14
C LYS A 2 16.86 -0.85 0.46
N ILE A 3 15.78 -0.68 1.19
CA ILE A 3 14.43 -1.04 0.75
C ILE A 3 13.67 0.25 0.44
N LEU A 4 13.13 0.33 -0.77
CA LEU A 4 12.26 1.41 -1.19
C LEU A 4 10.81 1.03 -0.87
N ILE A 5 10.09 1.91 -0.17
CA ILE A 5 8.68 1.73 0.17
C ILE A 5 7.88 2.82 -0.54
N THR A 6 7.07 2.44 -1.50
CA THR A 6 6.11 3.36 -2.11
C THR A 6 4.82 3.39 -1.28
N GLY A 7 4.20 4.56 -1.12
CA GLY A 7 3.06 4.71 -0.22
C GLY A 7 3.41 4.53 1.27
N GLY A 8 4.69 4.76 1.61
CA GLY A 8 5.19 4.51 2.96
C GLY A 8 4.70 5.49 4.04
N VAL A 9 4.04 6.58 3.65
CA VAL A 9 3.38 7.51 4.59
C VAL A 9 1.98 7.03 4.98
N GLY A 10 1.43 6.07 4.21
CA GLY A 10 0.13 5.45 4.50
C GLY A 10 0.15 4.55 5.75
N TYR A 11 -1.03 4.04 6.11
CA TYR A 11 -1.23 3.21 7.30
C TYR A 11 -0.32 1.99 7.35
N ILE A 12 -0.43 1.07 6.37
CA ILE A 12 0.37 -0.16 6.33
C ILE A 12 1.85 0.18 6.11
N GLY A 13 2.13 1.11 5.17
CA GLY A 13 3.51 1.51 4.83
C GLY A 13 4.28 2.06 6.01
N SER A 14 3.67 2.90 6.85
CA SER A 14 4.33 3.46 8.04
C SER A 14 4.66 2.42 9.12
N HIS A 15 3.79 1.42 9.32
CA HIS A 15 4.08 0.29 10.20
C HIS A 15 5.21 -0.58 9.65
N THR A 16 5.20 -0.84 8.34
CA THR A 16 6.29 -1.57 7.67
C THR A 16 7.63 -0.84 7.77
N CYS A 17 7.64 0.49 7.70
CA CYS A 17 8.86 1.28 7.92
C CYS A 17 9.48 1.00 9.29
N ILE A 18 8.66 0.91 10.36
CA ILE A 18 9.16 0.62 11.71
C ILE A 18 9.83 -0.73 11.75
N GLU A 19 9.13 -1.78 11.32
CA GLU A 19 9.64 -3.15 11.35
C GLU A 19 10.97 -3.28 10.59
N LEU A 20 11.07 -2.71 9.40
CA LEU A 20 12.29 -2.76 8.60
C LEU A 20 13.45 -1.99 9.24
N LEU A 21 13.19 -0.83 9.82
CA LEU A 21 14.20 -0.02 10.50
C LEU A 21 14.69 -0.72 11.78
N GLU A 22 13.79 -1.34 12.55
CA GLU A 22 14.13 -2.12 13.75
C GLU A 22 14.95 -3.38 13.39
N LEU A 23 14.73 -3.96 12.20
CA LEU A 23 15.55 -5.04 11.65
C LEU A 23 16.91 -4.58 11.06
N GLY A 24 17.23 -3.29 11.14
CA GLY A 24 18.50 -2.74 10.67
C GLY A 24 18.58 -2.53 9.15
N HIS A 25 17.44 -2.49 8.45
CA HIS A 25 17.42 -2.15 7.04
C HIS A 25 17.42 -0.64 6.85
N LYS A 26 17.98 -0.17 5.73
CA LYS A 26 17.82 1.22 5.28
C LYS A 26 16.50 1.35 4.54
N VAL A 27 15.71 2.34 4.90
CA VAL A 27 14.37 2.58 4.33
C VAL A 27 14.33 3.90 3.57
N LEU A 28 13.97 3.83 2.29
CA LEU A 28 13.67 4.98 1.46
C LEU A 28 12.17 5.00 1.16
N VAL A 29 11.46 6.01 1.64
CA VAL A 29 10.03 6.17 1.41
C VAL A 29 9.78 7.07 0.22
N LEU A 30 8.91 6.62 -0.70
CA LEU A 30 8.31 7.44 -1.75
C LEU A 30 6.80 7.56 -1.52
N ASP A 31 6.31 8.79 -1.59
CA ASP A 31 4.89 9.11 -1.47
C ASP A 31 4.60 10.44 -2.15
N ASN A 32 3.43 10.63 -2.75
CA ASN A 32 3.05 11.92 -3.33
C ASN A 32 2.29 12.81 -2.34
N LEU A 33 1.96 12.28 -1.16
CA LEU A 33 1.20 12.94 -0.10
C LEU A 33 -0.23 13.35 -0.49
N SER A 34 -0.83 12.66 -1.48
CA SER A 34 -2.19 12.98 -1.95
C SER A 34 -3.27 12.69 -0.89
N ASN A 35 -3.07 11.65 -0.06
CA ASN A 35 -4.01 11.23 0.98
C ASN A 35 -3.34 10.94 2.34
N SER A 36 -2.10 11.38 2.52
CA SER A 36 -1.28 11.13 3.70
C SER A 36 -0.53 12.39 4.13
N LYS A 37 -0.01 12.41 5.36
CA LYS A 37 0.69 13.56 5.94
C LYS A 37 2.10 13.16 6.37
N LEU A 38 3.13 13.88 5.92
CA LEU A 38 4.54 13.62 6.25
C LEU A 38 4.82 13.48 7.75
N ASN A 39 3.99 14.09 8.60
CA ASN A 39 4.11 13.97 10.07
C ASN A 39 4.10 12.52 10.58
N VAL A 40 3.50 11.58 9.84
CA VAL A 40 3.54 10.15 10.17
C VAL A 40 4.98 9.64 10.20
N LEU A 41 5.83 10.02 9.23
CA LEU A 41 7.23 9.60 9.21
C LEU A 41 8.06 10.24 10.33
N HIS A 42 7.72 11.45 10.78
CA HIS A 42 8.33 12.03 12.00
C HIS A 42 7.98 11.22 13.26
N LYS A 43 6.75 10.69 13.33
CA LYS A 43 6.36 9.79 14.42
C LYS A 43 7.09 8.44 14.32
N VAL A 44 7.25 7.87 13.12
CA VAL A 44 8.08 6.67 12.87
C VAL A 44 9.51 6.94 13.33
N SER A 45 10.14 8.03 12.89
CA SER A 45 11.49 8.46 13.31
C SER A 45 11.65 8.50 14.83
N LYS A 46 10.64 9.02 15.55
CA LYS A 46 10.62 9.05 17.02
C LYS A 46 10.51 7.66 17.63
N ILE A 47 9.69 6.78 17.06
CA ILE A 47 9.49 5.40 17.57
C ILE A 47 10.78 4.61 17.50
N VAL A 48 11.43 4.61 16.33
CA VAL A 48 12.65 3.82 16.09
C VAL A 48 13.94 4.53 16.52
N ASN A 49 13.84 5.78 16.96
CA ASN A 49 14.99 6.65 17.32
C ASN A 49 16.01 6.78 16.18
N ILE A 50 15.55 6.82 14.93
CA ILE A 50 16.38 7.01 13.72
C ILE A 50 15.91 8.30 13.04
N ARG A 51 16.84 9.21 12.75
CA ARG A 51 16.53 10.51 12.15
C ARG A 51 15.99 10.35 10.73
N LEU A 52 14.81 10.91 10.48
CA LEU A 52 14.26 11.06 9.14
C LEU A 52 15.06 12.10 8.34
N ASN A 53 15.53 11.72 7.19
CA ASN A 53 16.16 12.62 6.23
C ASN A 53 15.20 12.96 5.09
N THR A 54 14.96 14.23 4.88
CA THR A 54 14.17 14.75 3.76
C THR A 54 15.04 15.46 2.72
N ASN A 55 16.37 15.49 2.93
CA ASN A 55 17.33 16.07 1.99
C ASN A 55 17.83 15.01 1.01
N LYS A 56 17.79 15.31 -0.28
CA LYS A 56 18.09 14.38 -1.38
C LYS A 56 19.60 14.06 -1.54
N ASP A 57 20.48 14.79 -0.82
CA ASP A 57 21.92 14.78 -1.13
C ASP A 57 22.78 13.89 -0.21
N LYS A 58 22.19 13.20 0.78
CA LYS A 58 22.92 12.34 1.70
C LYS A 58 22.24 10.99 1.89
N GLU A 59 23.06 9.95 1.95
CA GLU A 59 22.57 8.62 2.29
C GLU A 59 22.29 8.53 3.81
N HIS A 60 21.08 8.10 4.16
CA HIS A 60 20.65 7.90 5.54
C HIS A 60 19.88 6.58 5.66
N ASP A 61 19.80 6.06 6.88
CA ASP A 61 19.08 4.83 7.15
C ASP A 61 17.57 4.98 7.00
N PHE A 62 17.04 6.20 7.22
CA PHE A 62 15.64 6.52 7.01
C PHE A 62 15.50 7.82 6.19
N SER A 63 14.93 7.72 5.00
CA SER A 63 14.81 8.84 4.06
C SER A 63 13.43 8.91 3.44
N PHE A 64 13.01 10.13 3.07
CA PHE A 64 11.77 10.40 2.35
C PHE A 64 12.03 11.28 1.13
N ILE A 65 11.42 10.92 0.01
CA ILE A 65 11.38 11.73 -1.21
C ILE A 65 9.94 11.83 -1.67
N GLN A 66 9.44 13.04 -1.82
CA GLN A 66 8.11 13.26 -2.39
C GLN A 66 8.18 13.08 -3.92
N VAL A 67 7.48 12.07 -4.42
CA VAL A 67 7.39 11.73 -5.85
C VAL A 67 6.01 11.18 -6.16
N ASP A 68 5.45 11.61 -7.29
CA ASP A 68 4.33 10.95 -7.93
C ASP A 68 4.88 9.89 -8.89
N MET A 69 4.52 8.63 -8.69
CA MET A 69 5.04 7.53 -9.53
C MET A 69 4.51 7.54 -10.97
N ARG A 70 3.51 8.38 -11.28
CA ARG A 70 3.10 8.65 -12.66
C ARG A 70 4.16 9.43 -13.43
N ASP A 71 5.02 10.17 -12.71
CA ASP A 71 6.21 10.84 -13.27
C ASP A 71 7.39 9.87 -13.28
N LYS A 72 7.54 9.14 -14.40
CA LYS A 72 8.61 8.17 -14.61
C LYS A 72 10.01 8.79 -14.51
N GLU A 73 10.20 10.03 -14.99
CA GLU A 73 11.50 10.70 -14.92
C GLU A 73 11.90 10.97 -13.46
N SER A 74 10.94 11.31 -12.61
CA SER A 74 11.19 11.46 -11.17
C SER A 74 11.57 10.14 -10.52
N LEU A 75 10.93 9.02 -10.88
CA LEU A 75 11.33 7.68 -10.44
C LEU A 75 12.75 7.33 -10.89
N ASP A 76 13.08 7.57 -12.15
CA ASP A 76 14.43 7.33 -12.69
C ASP A 76 15.49 8.11 -11.90
N ARG A 77 15.26 9.39 -11.62
CA ARG A 77 16.14 10.21 -10.77
C ARG A 77 16.32 9.64 -9.36
N VAL A 78 15.27 9.03 -8.78
CA VAL A 78 15.38 8.40 -7.47
C VAL A 78 16.30 7.19 -7.52
N PHE A 79 16.13 6.29 -8.48
CA PHE A 79 16.95 5.09 -8.62
C PHE A 79 18.40 5.42 -9.03
N THR A 80 18.60 6.45 -9.86
CA THR A 80 19.94 6.94 -10.24
C THR A 80 20.74 7.39 -9.02
N ARG A 81 20.08 8.05 -8.05
CA ARG A 81 20.74 8.58 -6.83
C ARG A 81 20.80 7.59 -5.68
N ASN A 82 20.05 6.51 -5.76
CA ASN A 82 19.90 5.56 -4.67
C ASN A 82 20.03 4.12 -5.19
N ARG A 83 21.02 3.41 -4.69
CA ARG A 83 21.05 1.96 -4.91
C ARG A 83 19.92 1.32 -4.10
N VAL A 84 18.90 0.82 -4.77
CA VAL A 84 17.75 0.12 -4.18
C VAL A 84 17.94 -1.37 -4.37
N ASP A 85 17.87 -2.14 -3.28
CA ASP A 85 18.03 -3.60 -3.31
C ASP A 85 16.67 -4.31 -3.49
N ALA A 86 15.60 -3.74 -2.95
CA ALA A 86 14.24 -4.29 -3.02
C ALA A 86 13.18 -3.19 -2.90
N VAL A 87 11.98 -3.47 -3.38
CA VAL A 87 10.82 -2.58 -3.31
C VAL A 87 9.67 -3.23 -2.54
N ILE A 88 9.00 -2.47 -1.68
CA ILE A 88 7.67 -2.82 -1.16
C ILE A 88 6.68 -1.77 -1.68
N HIS A 89 5.72 -2.24 -2.46
CA HIS A 89 4.84 -1.37 -3.22
C HIS A 89 3.45 -1.31 -2.59
N PHE A 90 3.20 -0.26 -1.77
CA PHE A 90 1.90 0.02 -1.16
C PHE A 90 1.14 1.16 -1.85
N ALA A 91 1.81 2.03 -2.60
CA ALA A 91 1.17 3.17 -3.23
C ALA A 91 0.02 2.76 -4.14
N GLY A 92 -1.09 3.46 -4.02
CA GLY A 92 -2.29 3.25 -4.83
C GLY A 92 -3.54 3.78 -4.15
N LEU A 93 -4.52 4.15 -4.97
CA LEU A 93 -5.86 4.46 -4.51
C LEU A 93 -6.57 3.16 -4.11
N LYS A 94 -7.35 3.18 -3.01
CA LYS A 94 -7.88 1.96 -2.38
C LYS A 94 -9.40 1.97 -2.12
N SER A 95 -10.11 3.05 -2.41
CA SER A 95 -11.54 3.14 -2.17
C SER A 95 -12.33 2.43 -3.27
N VAL A 96 -13.12 1.41 -2.91
CA VAL A 96 -13.96 0.67 -3.86
C VAL A 96 -15.01 1.60 -4.46
N ASN A 97 -15.73 2.37 -3.64
CA ASN A 97 -16.79 3.26 -4.10
C ASN A 97 -16.24 4.35 -5.03
N GLU A 98 -15.16 5.03 -4.66
CA GLU A 98 -14.53 6.03 -5.50
C GLU A 98 -14.04 5.44 -6.83
N SER A 99 -13.60 4.19 -6.86
CA SER A 99 -13.16 3.54 -8.09
C SER A 99 -14.28 3.37 -9.12
N ILE A 100 -15.52 3.24 -8.65
CA ILE A 100 -16.70 3.14 -9.53
C ILE A 100 -16.99 4.51 -10.16
N GLU A 101 -16.83 5.57 -9.40
CA GLU A 101 -17.08 6.94 -9.85
C GLU A 101 -15.94 7.46 -10.77
N LYS A 102 -14.69 7.05 -10.48
CA LYS A 102 -13.48 7.57 -11.14
C LYS A 102 -12.59 6.44 -11.68
N PRO A 103 -13.09 5.55 -12.54
CA PRO A 103 -12.33 4.35 -12.94
C PRO A 103 -11.01 4.68 -13.65
N THR A 104 -10.97 5.68 -14.52
CA THR A 104 -9.76 6.09 -15.24
C THR A 104 -8.65 6.56 -14.29
N GLU A 105 -9.00 7.35 -13.26
CA GLU A 105 -8.06 7.81 -12.24
C GLU A 105 -7.43 6.64 -11.47
N TYR A 106 -8.22 5.59 -11.20
CA TYR A 106 -7.72 4.38 -10.56
C TYR A 106 -6.74 3.60 -11.44
N TYR A 107 -7.00 3.49 -12.73
CA TYR A 107 -6.05 2.86 -13.66
C TYR A 107 -4.78 3.70 -13.85
N GLU A 108 -4.90 5.01 -13.99
CA GLU A 108 -3.73 5.89 -14.07
C GLU A 108 -2.87 5.85 -12.80
N ASN A 109 -3.52 5.96 -11.64
CA ASN A 109 -2.81 6.00 -10.36
C ASN A 109 -2.24 4.64 -9.94
N ASN A 110 -2.96 3.54 -10.19
CA ASN A 110 -2.54 2.23 -9.73
C ASN A 110 -1.75 1.47 -10.80
N VAL A 111 -2.26 1.38 -12.03
CA VAL A 111 -1.65 0.53 -13.06
C VAL A 111 -0.50 1.25 -13.76
N ILE A 112 -0.70 2.48 -14.27
CA ILE A 112 0.35 3.19 -14.99
C ILE A 112 1.52 3.50 -14.07
N SER A 113 1.28 3.92 -12.83
CA SER A 113 2.36 4.16 -11.88
C SER A 113 3.15 2.90 -11.54
N SER A 114 2.47 1.74 -11.47
CA SER A 114 3.15 0.45 -11.25
C SER A 114 3.99 0.04 -12.46
N ILE A 115 3.49 0.24 -13.68
CA ILE A 115 4.27 0.01 -14.91
C ILE A 115 5.55 0.85 -14.91
N ASN A 116 5.44 2.14 -14.63
CA ASN A 116 6.60 3.04 -14.53
C ASN A 116 7.62 2.53 -13.50
N LEU A 117 7.13 2.11 -12.32
CA LEU A 117 7.99 1.56 -11.28
C LEU A 117 8.73 0.31 -11.76
N PHE A 118 8.04 -0.65 -12.38
CA PHE A 118 8.64 -1.91 -12.83
C PHE A 118 9.64 -1.71 -13.96
N GLU A 119 9.38 -0.78 -14.89
CA GLU A 119 10.33 -0.42 -15.94
C GLU A 119 11.62 0.19 -15.36
N VAL A 120 11.49 1.10 -14.40
CA VAL A 120 12.66 1.70 -13.72
C VAL A 120 13.38 0.64 -12.89
N MET A 121 12.68 -0.21 -12.15
CA MET A 121 13.29 -1.33 -11.43
C MET A 121 14.11 -2.24 -12.35
N LYS A 122 13.55 -2.59 -13.52
CA LYS A 122 14.25 -3.39 -14.54
C LYS A 122 15.50 -2.69 -15.06
N GLN A 123 15.42 -1.39 -15.36
CA GLN A 123 16.53 -0.57 -15.85
C GLN A 123 17.71 -0.56 -14.85
N PHE A 124 17.43 -0.49 -13.54
CA PHE A 124 18.43 -0.47 -12.48
C PHE A 124 18.75 -1.85 -11.89
N ASN A 125 18.29 -2.92 -12.53
CA ASN A 125 18.48 -4.31 -12.09
C ASN A 125 18.01 -4.58 -10.63
N CYS A 126 17.00 -3.86 -10.16
CA CYS A 126 16.31 -4.11 -8.91
C CYS A 126 15.11 -5.03 -9.18
N LYS A 127 15.27 -6.34 -8.96
CA LYS A 127 14.27 -7.34 -9.35
C LYS A 127 13.57 -8.01 -8.17
N THR A 128 13.66 -7.44 -6.98
CA THR A 128 12.98 -7.94 -5.77
C THR A 128 11.85 -7.00 -5.41
N ILE A 129 10.61 -7.52 -5.38
CA ILE A 129 9.43 -6.73 -5.05
C ILE A 129 8.42 -7.50 -4.22
N VAL A 130 7.83 -6.81 -3.24
CA VAL A 130 6.60 -7.23 -2.56
C VAL A 130 5.50 -6.24 -2.94
N PHE A 131 4.43 -6.76 -3.52
CA PHE A 131 3.29 -5.97 -3.97
C PHE A 131 2.09 -6.13 -3.03
N SER A 132 1.53 -5.00 -2.60
CA SER A 132 0.28 -4.94 -1.86
C SER A 132 -0.91 -5.06 -2.80
N SER A 133 -1.39 -6.27 -2.97
CA SER A 133 -2.66 -6.55 -3.62
C SER A 133 -3.82 -6.51 -2.61
N SER A 134 -4.96 -7.03 -2.96
CA SER A 134 -6.18 -6.97 -2.16
C SER A 134 -7.02 -8.23 -2.32
N ALA A 135 -7.73 -8.62 -1.28
CA ALA A 135 -8.74 -9.68 -1.34
C ALA A 135 -9.87 -9.38 -2.34
N THR A 136 -10.08 -8.11 -2.71
CA THR A 136 -11.06 -7.71 -3.73
C THR A 136 -10.81 -8.34 -5.10
N VAL A 137 -9.60 -8.88 -5.37
CA VAL A 137 -9.31 -9.61 -6.60
C VAL A 137 -10.09 -10.92 -6.72
N TYR A 138 -10.54 -11.50 -5.60
CA TYR A 138 -11.35 -12.72 -5.61
C TYR A 138 -12.79 -12.46 -6.05
N GLY A 139 -13.28 -11.22 -5.93
CA GLY A 139 -14.69 -10.89 -6.17
C GLY A 139 -15.62 -11.57 -5.15
N ASP A 140 -16.82 -11.92 -5.59
CA ASP A 140 -17.83 -12.58 -4.75
C ASP A 140 -17.52 -14.08 -4.64
N SER A 141 -16.78 -14.46 -3.62
CA SER A 141 -16.44 -15.87 -3.37
C SER A 141 -17.56 -16.54 -2.57
N HIS A 142 -18.08 -17.65 -3.11
CA HIS A 142 -19.12 -18.43 -2.45
C HIS A 142 -18.58 -19.50 -1.48
N LYS A 143 -17.25 -19.60 -1.34
CA LYS A 143 -16.61 -20.60 -0.45
C LYS A 143 -15.69 -19.92 0.53
N ILE A 144 -15.86 -20.24 1.80
CA ILE A 144 -15.01 -19.80 2.90
C ILE A 144 -14.38 -21.01 3.62
N PRO A 145 -13.17 -20.88 4.15
CA PRO A 145 -12.23 -19.75 3.98
C PRO A 145 -11.71 -19.65 2.53
N ILE A 146 -11.49 -18.42 2.06
CA ILE A 146 -10.93 -18.15 0.73
C ILE A 146 -9.49 -18.66 0.69
N LYS A 147 -9.16 -19.44 -0.36
CA LYS A 147 -7.81 -19.95 -0.61
C LYS A 147 -7.15 -19.19 -1.76
N GLU A 148 -5.83 -19.10 -1.74
CA GLU A 148 -5.05 -18.41 -2.78
C GLU A 148 -5.25 -19.01 -4.19
N SER A 149 -5.60 -20.32 -4.26
CA SER A 149 -5.89 -21.04 -5.51
C SER A 149 -7.28 -20.77 -6.10
N PHE A 150 -8.12 -19.96 -5.44
CA PHE A 150 -9.45 -19.64 -5.97
C PHE A 150 -9.34 -18.72 -7.19
N SER A 151 -10.36 -18.84 -8.09
CA SER A 151 -10.45 -17.98 -9.26
C SER A 151 -10.54 -16.50 -8.88
N LEU A 152 -9.93 -15.67 -9.69
CA LEU A 152 -9.92 -14.21 -9.51
C LEU A 152 -10.95 -13.58 -10.45
N SER A 153 -11.93 -12.89 -9.89
CA SER A 153 -13.03 -12.25 -10.63
C SER A 153 -13.49 -10.96 -9.95
N PRO A 154 -12.65 -9.91 -9.92
CA PRO A 154 -12.98 -8.67 -9.23
C PRO A 154 -14.20 -7.98 -9.83
N THR A 155 -15.09 -7.50 -8.97
CA THR A 155 -16.38 -6.89 -9.35
C THR A 155 -16.34 -5.38 -9.50
N ASN A 156 -15.23 -4.74 -9.11
CA ASN A 156 -15.08 -3.28 -9.13
C ASN A 156 -13.75 -2.83 -9.76
N PRO A 157 -13.63 -1.56 -10.22
CA PRO A 157 -12.42 -1.07 -10.88
C PRO A 157 -11.16 -1.11 -10.01
N TYR A 158 -11.28 -0.89 -8.70
CA TYR A 158 -10.15 -1.04 -7.78
C TYR A 158 -9.60 -2.47 -7.80
N GLY A 159 -10.44 -3.48 -7.58
CA GLY A 159 -10.05 -4.89 -7.64
C GLY A 159 -9.47 -5.28 -9.00
N LYS A 160 -10.08 -4.78 -10.10
CA LYS A 160 -9.57 -4.99 -11.47
C LYS A 160 -8.18 -4.37 -11.67
N SER A 161 -7.93 -3.17 -11.15
CA SER A 161 -6.62 -2.53 -11.21
C SER A 161 -5.55 -3.33 -10.45
N LYS A 162 -5.89 -3.90 -9.28
CA LYS A 162 -4.98 -4.76 -8.51
C LYS A 162 -4.69 -6.07 -9.24
N LEU A 163 -5.72 -6.72 -9.82
CA LEU A 163 -5.53 -7.94 -10.60
C LEU A 163 -4.65 -7.70 -11.84
N ALA A 164 -4.86 -6.61 -12.57
CA ALA A 164 -4.02 -6.26 -13.72
C ALA A 164 -2.53 -6.12 -13.34
N ILE A 165 -2.23 -5.59 -12.15
CA ILE A 165 -0.86 -5.51 -11.65
C ILE A 165 -0.32 -6.89 -11.25
N GLU A 166 -1.13 -7.76 -10.64
CA GLU A 166 -0.73 -9.15 -10.35
C GLU A 166 -0.36 -9.91 -11.63
N GLU A 167 -1.20 -9.83 -12.67
CA GLU A 167 -0.96 -10.44 -13.98
C GLU A 167 0.32 -9.89 -14.63
N LEU A 168 0.54 -8.58 -14.55
CA LEU A 168 1.78 -7.97 -15.05
C LEU A 168 3.01 -8.48 -14.31
N LEU A 169 2.96 -8.63 -12.99
CA LEU A 169 4.06 -9.16 -12.19
C LEU A 169 4.34 -10.64 -12.53
N GLN A 170 3.31 -11.45 -12.77
CA GLN A 170 3.47 -12.82 -13.24
C GLN A 170 4.15 -12.87 -14.61
N ASN A 171 3.71 -12.05 -15.56
CA ASN A 171 4.32 -11.96 -16.89
C ASN A 171 5.79 -11.48 -16.84
N LEU A 172 6.12 -10.57 -15.90
CA LEU A 172 7.51 -10.16 -15.67
C LEU A 172 8.38 -11.32 -15.20
N PHE A 173 7.90 -12.12 -14.27
CA PHE A 173 8.60 -13.33 -13.79
C PHE A 173 8.75 -14.38 -14.89
N GLU A 174 7.72 -14.61 -15.71
CA GLU A 174 7.77 -15.54 -16.85
C GLU A 174 8.76 -15.08 -17.93
N SER A 175 8.85 -13.76 -18.15
CA SER A 175 9.80 -13.20 -19.13
C SER A 175 11.26 -13.21 -18.64
N ASP A 176 11.46 -13.19 -17.34
CA ASP A 176 12.78 -13.14 -16.69
C ASP A 176 12.68 -13.71 -15.27
N ASN A 177 13.09 -14.97 -15.11
CA ASN A 177 13.05 -15.69 -13.84
C ASN A 177 14.02 -15.16 -12.77
N GLY A 178 14.80 -14.12 -13.07
CA GLY A 178 15.61 -13.39 -12.09
C GLY A 178 14.78 -12.47 -11.18
N TRP A 179 13.50 -12.28 -11.44
CA TRP A 179 12.60 -11.56 -10.55
C TRP A 179 12.24 -12.39 -9.32
N HIS A 180 12.20 -11.73 -8.17
CA HIS A 180 11.71 -12.27 -6.89
C HIS A 180 10.48 -11.47 -6.48
N ILE A 181 9.30 -12.05 -6.62
CA ILE A 181 8.01 -11.36 -6.49
C ILE A 181 7.19 -12.00 -5.38
N GLY A 182 6.78 -11.18 -4.40
CA GLY A 182 5.78 -11.54 -3.40
C GLY A 182 4.50 -10.73 -3.64
N ILE A 183 3.35 -11.40 -3.76
CA ILE A 183 2.04 -10.76 -3.91
C ILE A 183 1.24 -11.01 -2.63
N LEU A 184 0.88 -9.94 -1.92
CA LEU A 184 0.14 -10.01 -0.66
C LEU A 184 -1.29 -9.51 -0.87
N ARG A 185 -2.28 -10.40 -0.78
CA ARG A 185 -3.69 -10.06 -0.89
C ARG A 185 -4.27 -9.74 0.49
N TYR A 186 -4.26 -8.46 0.84
CA TYR A 186 -4.81 -8.00 2.12
C TYR A 186 -6.32 -8.10 2.14
N PHE A 187 -6.87 -8.59 3.26
CA PHE A 187 -8.28 -8.45 3.60
C PHE A 187 -8.50 -7.10 4.31
N ASN A 188 -8.86 -7.10 5.57
CA ASN A 188 -9.10 -5.88 6.34
C ASN A 188 -8.02 -5.73 7.42
N PRO A 189 -6.89 -5.08 7.13
CA PRO A 189 -5.85 -4.86 8.13
C PRO A 189 -6.39 -3.98 9.26
N VAL A 190 -6.13 -4.37 10.49
CA VAL A 190 -6.58 -3.67 11.69
C VAL A 190 -5.47 -3.62 12.72
N GLY A 191 -5.39 -2.51 13.46
CA GLY A 191 -4.46 -2.34 14.56
C GLY A 191 -3.80 -0.97 14.57
N ALA A 192 -3.07 -0.73 15.66
CA ALA A 192 -2.25 0.45 15.84
C ALA A 192 -0.94 0.05 16.53
N HIS A 193 0.09 0.85 16.35
CA HIS A 193 1.38 0.57 16.98
C HIS A 193 1.30 0.75 18.50
N LYS A 194 2.00 -0.12 19.25
CA LYS A 194 2.04 -0.11 20.74
C LYS A 194 2.45 1.24 21.34
N SER A 195 3.20 2.08 20.59
CA SER A 195 3.56 3.44 21.02
C SER A 195 2.39 4.40 21.08
N ARG A 196 1.23 4.08 20.50
CA ARG A 196 0.04 4.95 20.34
C ARG A 196 0.30 6.19 19.46
N LEU A 197 1.42 6.25 18.75
CA LEU A 197 1.77 7.41 17.91
C LEU A 197 1.26 7.27 16.48
N ILE A 198 1.16 6.04 15.96
CA ILE A 198 0.65 5.75 14.61
C ILE A 198 -0.42 4.66 14.63
N GLY A 199 -1.33 4.74 13.69
CA GLY A 199 -2.44 3.84 13.45
C GLY A 199 -3.15 4.23 12.17
N GLU A 200 -4.34 3.70 11.93
CA GLU A 200 -5.16 4.10 10.80
C GLU A 200 -5.83 5.46 11.08
N ASP A 201 -5.46 6.49 10.31
CA ASP A 201 -6.00 7.86 10.42
C ASP A 201 -6.30 8.39 9.00
N PRO A 202 -7.41 7.92 8.39
CA PRO A 202 -7.74 8.30 7.03
C PRO A 202 -8.12 9.78 6.91
N ALA A 203 -7.67 10.42 5.83
CA ALA A 203 -8.16 11.74 5.46
C ALA A 203 -9.60 11.62 4.94
N GLY A 204 -10.58 12.19 5.64
CA GLY A 204 -11.99 12.18 5.25
C GLY A 204 -12.80 11.04 5.85
N ILE A 205 -13.75 10.50 5.06
CA ILE A 205 -14.67 9.43 5.49
C ILE A 205 -13.90 8.10 5.52
N PRO A 206 -13.87 7.39 6.66
CA PRO A 206 -13.22 6.07 6.73
C PRO A 206 -13.88 5.05 5.80
N ASN A 207 -13.07 4.14 5.23
CA ASN A 207 -13.57 3.02 4.45
C ASN A 207 -13.54 1.69 5.23
N ASN A 208 -12.87 1.65 6.39
CA ASN A 208 -12.72 0.47 7.22
C ASN A 208 -13.57 0.58 8.50
N LEU A 209 -13.99 -0.54 9.03
CA LEU A 209 -14.86 -0.63 10.21
C LEU A 209 -14.23 -0.01 11.48
N MET A 210 -12.96 -0.34 11.77
CA MET A 210 -12.32 0.10 13.02
C MET A 210 -12.25 1.62 13.21
N PRO A 211 -11.91 2.45 12.20
CA PRO A 211 -12.00 3.90 12.35
C PRO A 211 -13.40 4.42 12.70
N TYR A 212 -14.46 3.78 12.19
CA TYR A 212 -15.84 4.12 12.60
C TYR A 212 -16.11 3.77 14.06
N ILE A 213 -15.76 2.56 14.49
CA ILE A 213 -15.89 2.12 15.89
C ILE A 213 -15.15 3.09 16.81
N MET A 214 -13.92 3.49 16.45
CA MET A 214 -13.14 4.44 17.25
C MET A 214 -13.77 5.83 17.31
N LYS A 215 -14.40 6.31 16.23
CA LYS A 215 -15.12 7.58 16.24
C LYS A 215 -16.37 7.54 17.15
N VAL A 216 -17.08 6.43 17.18
CA VAL A 216 -18.21 6.23 18.12
C VAL A 216 -17.69 6.15 19.54
N ALA A 217 -16.68 5.34 19.82
CA ALA A 217 -16.08 5.19 21.14
C ALA A 217 -15.51 6.50 21.71
N SER A 218 -15.04 7.41 20.83
CA SER A 218 -14.53 8.73 21.22
C SER A 218 -15.60 9.83 21.28
N GLY A 219 -16.87 9.51 20.99
CA GLY A 219 -17.98 10.46 20.97
C GLY A 219 -18.01 11.40 19.75
N GLN A 220 -17.21 11.13 18.74
CA GLN A 220 -17.23 11.91 17.48
C GLN A 220 -18.40 11.52 16.58
N LEU A 221 -18.93 10.32 16.72
CA LEU A 221 -20.16 9.83 16.11
C LEU A 221 -21.07 9.25 17.20
N GLU A 222 -22.37 9.39 17.01
CA GLU A 222 -23.37 8.90 17.98
C GLU A 222 -23.54 7.37 17.86
N THR A 223 -23.57 6.86 16.64
CA THR A 223 -23.88 5.46 16.36
C THR A 223 -23.02 4.90 15.24
N LEU A 224 -22.90 3.56 15.24
CA LEU A 224 -22.35 2.78 14.13
C LEU A 224 -23.51 2.27 13.28
N SER A 225 -23.45 2.52 11.95
CA SER A 225 -24.41 1.97 11.02
C SER A 225 -24.02 0.55 10.59
N VAL A 226 -24.95 -0.37 10.65
CA VAL A 226 -24.85 -1.71 10.09
C VAL A 226 -25.60 -1.72 8.75
N PHE A 227 -24.91 -2.12 7.68
CA PHE A 227 -25.46 -2.10 6.32
C PHE A 227 -25.93 -3.51 5.92
N GLY A 228 -27.16 -3.84 6.25
CA GLY A 228 -27.78 -5.13 5.99
C GLY A 228 -27.70 -6.11 7.16
N ASP A 229 -28.72 -6.97 7.24
CA ASP A 229 -28.88 -8.04 8.24
C ASP A 229 -29.43 -9.32 7.59
N ASP A 230 -29.38 -9.38 6.26
CA ASP A 230 -29.96 -10.42 5.41
C ASP A 230 -28.91 -11.20 4.58
N TYR A 231 -27.63 -11.08 4.96
CA TYR A 231 -26.56 -11.88 4.34
C TYR A 231 -26.66 -13.35 4.75
N ASP A 232 -26.21 -14.25 3.88
CA ASP A 232 -26.13 -15.69 4.15
C ASP A 232 -24.94 -16.02 5.07
N THR A 233 -24.99 -15.46 6.30
CA THR A 233 -24.01 -15.62 7.38
C THR A 233 -24.74 -15.95 8.67
N HIS A 234 -24.02 -16.44 9.70
CA HIS A 234 -24.61 -16.86 10.97
C HIS A 234 -25.39 -15.73 11.68
N ASP A 235 -24.94 -14.50 11.56
CA ASP A 235 -25.52 -13.31 12.21
C ASP A 235 -26.22 -12.35 11.22
N GLY A 236 -26.30 -12.73 9.94
CA GLY A 236 -26.94 -11.94 8.90
C GLY A 236 -26.12 -10.73 8.45
N THR A 237 -24.89 -10.53 8.96
CA THR A 237 -24.03 -9.41 8.57
C THR A 237 -23.01 -9.83 7.51
N GLY A 238 -22.53 -8.84 6.73
CA GLY A 238 -21.55 -9.03 5.66
C GLY A 238 -20.10 -9.09 6.12
#